data_45dea0392aea24183eba8f9a5eb946f2
#
_entry.id   45dea0392aea24183eba8f9a5eb946f2
#
_cell.length_a   1.000
_cell.length_b   1.000
_cell.length_c   1.000
_cell.angle_alpha   90.00
_cell.angle_beta   90.00
_cell.angle_gamma   90.00
#
_symmetry.space_group_name_H-M   'P 1'
#
loop_
_entity.id
_entity.type
_entity.pdbx_description
1 polymer ?
#
loop_
_entity_poly.entity_id
_entity_poly.type
_entity_poly.pdbx_seq_one_letter_code
_entity_poly.pdbx_strand_id
1 'polypeptide(L)'
;MIHLMRFGFLIVVFSAFFSFTLTVRAQVPPCVPSSNVTVIATGLNNPRGLKFGPDGQLYVAEGGLGGSLTTVGCRQVDPPIGPYSGDFNARVVRVGAQGALTPVAENLPSSQTQPLPVPLVSGVGDVAFIGNTLYGLLAGAGCSHGLAGTENGVIRINPGGTTLIADLSTFIQANPVANEEHDDFEPDGTFYSMVAVRGDLYAVEPNHGELDKITPDGEISRVVDFSATFGHVVPTAIAYNGNFYVGTLGTFDNNFNGMIIKVTPSGQTRVVLSGLSSILGIAIREGKIYVLENQGGFPALCSGRVLRVSHSGNLDKIDVIATGLQHPTAMTLGPDGNLYVSNFGYGFPQGAGQVVRINL
;
A
#
# COMPACT_ATOMS: atom_id res chain seq x y z
N MET A 1 -70.69 49.92 -41.90
CA MET A 1 -70.44 50.08 -40.46
C MET A 1 -69.52 48.99 -40.09
N ILE A 2 -68.21 49.28 -40.09
CA ILE A 2 -67.14 48.25 -39.89
C ILE A 2 -66.51 48.54 -38.53
N HIS A 3 -66.65 47.53 -37.61
CA HIS A 3 -66.02 47.60 -36.32
C HIS A 3 -64.60 47.05 -36.38
N LEU A 4 -63.60 47.91 -36.11
CA LEU A 4 -62.20 47.51 -35.90
C LEU A 4 -62.02 46.98 -34.46
N MET A 5 -61.67 45.71 -34.35
CA MET A 5 -61.21 45.11 -33.09
C MET A 5 -59.69 45.30 -33.00
N ARG A 6 -59.22 46.00 -31.95
CA ARG A 6 -57.81 46.14 -31.61
C ARG A 6 -57.42 44.95 -30.71
N PHE A 7 -56.49 44.10 -31.18
CA PHE A 7 -55.84 43.10 -30.36
C PHE A 7 -54.60 43.73 -29.68
N GLY A 8 -54.62 43.83 -28.33
CA GLY A 8 -53.44 44.18 -27.55
C GLY A 8 -52.59 42.94 -27.30
N PHE A 9 -51.31 42.98 -27.73
CA PHE A 9 -50.31 41.93 -27.40
C PHE A 9 -49.70 42.26 -26.01
N LEU A 10 -49.94 41.38 -25.07
CA LEU A 10 -49.28 41.43 -23.73
C LEU A 10 -47.98 40.65 -23.82
N ILE A 11 -46.83 41.35 -23.78
CA ILE A 11 -45.51 40.71 -23.70
C ILE A 11 -45.24 40.42 -22.23
N VAL A 12 -45.28 39.13 -21.82
CA VAL A 12 -44.82 38.71 -20.50
C VAL A 12 -43.35 38.40 -20.60
N VAL A 13 -42.54 39.25 -19.98
CA VAL A 13 -41.07 39.01 -19.81
C VAL A 13 -40.87 38.10 -18.63
N PHE A 14 -40.48 36.84 -18.90
CA PHE A 14 -40.05 35.89 -17.86
C PHE A 14 -38.57 36.19 -17.55
N SER A 15 -38.33 36.83 -16.40
CA SER A 15 -36.98 36.96 -15.83
C SER A 15 -36.62 35.67 -15.10
N ALA A 16 -35.80 34.81 -15.72
CA ALA A 16 -35.24 33.65 -15.10
C ALA A 16 -34.11 34.08 -14.14
N PHE A 17 -34.38 34.07 -12.85
CA PHE A 17 -33.33 34.17 -11.82
C PHE A 17 -32.56 32.86 -11.76
N PHE A 18 -31.36 32.82 -12.31
CA PHE A 18 -30.40 31.74 -12.05
C PHE A 18 -29.78 31.96 -10.67
N SER A 19 -30.27 31.22 -9.69
CA SER A 19 -29.63 31.13 -8.36
C SER A 19 -28.38 30.23 -8.49
N PHE A 20 -27.20 30.85 -8.54
CA PHE A 20 -25.95 30.14 -8.35
C PHE A 20 -25.82 29.78 -6.86
N THR A 21 -26.09 28.53 -6.53
CA THR A 21 -25.71 27.95 -5.24
C THR A 21 -24.21 27.69 -5.26
N LEU A 22 -23.42 28.59 -4.68
CA LEU A 22 -22.03 28.32 -4.32
C LEU A 22 -22.02 27.21 -3.27
N THR A 23 -21.74 25.98 -3.68
CA THR A 23 -21.37 24.90 -2.75
C THR A 23 -20.01 25.24 -2.17
N VAL A 24 -19.98 25.85 -1.00
CA VAL A 24 -18.76 25.93 -0.19
C VAL A 24 -18.43 24.50 0.23
N ARG A 25 -17.50 23.85 -0.48
CA ARG A 25 -16.87 22.63 0.05
C ARG A 25 -16.15 23.05 1.32
N ALA A 26 -16.56 22.50 2.44
CA ALA A 26 -15.80 22.62 3.68
C ALA A 26 -14.37 22.11 3.38
N GLN A 27 -13.41 23.01 3.45
CA GLN A 27 -12.00 22.66 3.31
C GLN A 27 -11.64 21.85 4.55
N VAL A 28 -11.37 20.56 4.40
CA VAL A 28 -10.81 19.74 5.48
C VAL A 28 -9.53 20.43 5.94
N PRO A 29 -9.37 20.73 7.23
CA PRO A 29 -8.17 21.40 7.70
C PRO A 29 -6.94 20.54 7.32
N PRO A 30 -5.85 21.18 6.86
CA PRO A 30 -4.65 20.44 6.50
C PRO A 30 -4.13 19.65 7.68
N CYS A 31 -3.74 18.40 7.45
CA CYS A 31 -3.06 17.59 8.47
C CYS A 31 -1.77 18.29 8.88
N VAL A 32 -1.60 18.52 10.17
CA VAL A 32 -0.37 19.11 10.71
C VAL A 32 0.47 17.97 11.30
N PRO A 33 1.53 17.56 10.60
CA PRO A 33 2.46 16.58 11.16
C PRO A 33 3.16 17.11 12.41
N SER A 34 3.56 16.21 13.30
CA SER A 34 4.39 16.57 14.45
C SER A 34 5.73 17.19 14.00
N SER A 35 6.32 18.04 14.85
CA SER A 35 7.48 18.88 14.50
C SER A 35 8.74 18.12 14.09
N ASN A 36 8.83 16.83 14.42
CA ASN A 36 9.93 15.95 14.05
C ASN A 36 9.77 15.27 12.68
N VAL A 37 8.68 15.58 11.93
CA VAL A 37 8.42 15.08 10.58
C VAL A 37 8.88 16.10 9.55
N THR A 38 9.69 15.66 8.57
CA THR A 38 10.21 16.50 7.48
C THR A 38 9.97 15.83 6.14
N VAL A 39 9.38 16.53 5.19
CA VAL A 39 9.23 16.06 3.79
C VAL A 39 10.61 16.09 3.11
N ILE A 40 11.00 14.96 2.51
CA ILE A 40 12.29 14.81 1.81
C ILE A 40 12.16 14.58 0.31
N ALA A 41 11.02 14.09 -0.16
CA ALA A 41 10.69 13.94 -1.58
C ALA A 41 9.20 14.11 -1.80
N THR A 42 8.83 14.62 -2.98
CA THR A 42 7.45 14.81 -3.45
C THR A 42 7.34 14.38 -4.92
N GLY A 43 6.15 14.34 -5.48
CA GLY A 43 5.95 13.99 -6.89
C GLY A 43 5.82 12.49 -7.15
N LEU A 44 5.56 11.71 -6.10
CA LEU A 44 5.33 10.27 -6.18
C LEU A 44 3.87 9.94 -6.52
N ASN A 45 3.65 8.80 -7.18
CA ASN A 45 2.32 8.29 -7.51
C ASN A 45 2.00 7.07 -6.64
N ASN A 46 1.17 7.27 -5.62
CA ASN A 46 0.80 6.22 -4.68
C ASN A 46 2.04 5.45 -4.16
N PRO A 47 2.98 6.14 -3.44
CA PRO A 47 4.19 5.51 -2.94
C PRO A 47 3.85 4.34 -2.00
N ARG A 48 4.62 3.26 -2.10
CA ARG A 48 4.48 2.01 -1.38
C ARG A 48 5.76 1.72 -0.59
N GLY A 49 6.26 0.50 -0.63
CA GLY A 49 7.47 0.11 0.05
C GLY A 49 8.70 0.96 -0.30
N LEU A 50 9.60 1.11 0.66
CA LEU A 50 10.81 1.90 0.48
C LEU A 50 11.98 1.28 1.26
N LYS A 51 13.17 1.26 0.65
CA LYS A 51 14.40 0.71 1.26
C LYS A 51 15.62 1.53 0.86
N PHE A 52 16.57 1.61 1.76
CA PHE A 52 17.90 2.12 1.42
C PHE A 52 18.71 1.04 0.70
N GLY A 53 19.30 1.41 -0.43
CA GLY A 53 20.21 0.56 -1.16
C GLY A 53 21.62 0.53 -0.54
N PRO A 54 22.48 -0.39 -1.01
CA PRO A 54 23.88 -0.48 -0.57
C PRO A 54 24.72 0.77 -0.93
N ASP A 55 24.22 1.57 -1.89
CA ASP A 55 24.77 2.88 -2.26
C ASP A 55 24.34 4.02 -1.32
N GLY A 56 23.55 3.72 -0.29
CA GLY A 56 23.04 4.68 0.67
C GLY A 56 21.89 5.56 0.13
N GLN A 57 21.42 5.31 -1.11
CA GLN A 57 20.27 6.02 -1.68
C GLN A 57 18.95 5.33 -1.27
N LEU A 58 17.89 6.12 -1.18
CA LEU A 58 16.56 5.60 -0.90
C LEU A 58 15.86 5.21 -2.21
N TYR A 59 15.34 3.99 -2.28
CA TYR A 59 14.52 3.47 -3.36
C TYR A 59 13.08 3.35 -2.90
N VAL A 60 12.14 3.78 -3.75
CA VAL A 60 10.70 3.82 -3.44
C VAL A 60 9.94 3.11 -4.54
N ALA A 61 9.10 2.15 -4.14
CA ALA A 61 8.10 1.55 -4.99
C ALA A 61 6.90 2.49 -5.14
N GLU A 62 6.37 2.61 -6.35
CA GLU A 62 5.14 3.36 -6.62
C GLU A 62 4.06 2.42 -7.17
N GLY A 63 2.85 2.52 -6.62
CA GLY A 63 1.68 1.82 -7.13
C GLY A 63 1.25 2.26 -8.53
N GLY A 64 1.69 3.45 -8.95
CA GLY A 64 1.26 4.05 -10.21
C GLY A 64 -0.06 4.79 -10.09
N LEU A 65 -0.88 4.74 -11.14
CA LEU A 65 -2.12 5.50 -11.24
C LEU A 65 -3.36 4.62 -11.50
N GLY A 66 -3.18 3.28 -11.48
CA GLY A 66 -4.21 2.37 -11.98
C GLY A 66 -4.39 2.50 -13.49
N GLY A 67 -5.59 2.26 -13.98
CA GLY A 67 -5.86 2.37 -15.41
C GLY A 67 -7.31 2.05 -15.77
N SER A 68 -7.55 1.82 -17.07
CA SER A 68 -8.87 1.53 -17.61
C SER A 68 -8.95 0.21 -18.39
N LEU A 69 -7.84 -0.52 -18.52
CA LEU A 69 -7.85 -1.85 -19.14
C LEU A 69 -8.59 -2.82 -18.24
N THR A 70 -9.41 -3.67 -18.84
CA THR A 70 -10.19 -4.68 -18.14
C THR A 70 -10.03 -6.02 -18.84
N THR A 71 -10.27 -7.10 -18.13
CA THR A 71 -10.16 -8.47 -18.65
C THR A 71 -11.46 -9.23 -18.44
N VAL A 72 -11.60 -10.30 -19.20
CA VAL A 72 -12.69 -11.28 -19.09
C VAL A 72 -12.09 -12.69 -19.17
N GLY A 73 -12.83 -13.67 -18.67
CA GLY A 73 -12.43 -15.08 -18.79
C GLY A 73 -11.57 -15.61 -17.64
N CYS A 74 -11.28 -14.80 -16.63
CA CYS A 74 -10.72 -15.23 -15.36
C CYS A 74 -11.65 -14.82 -14.20
N ARG A 75 -11.42 -15.40 -13.02
CA ARG A 75 -12.08 -14.95 -11.78
C ARG A 75 -11.68 -13.49 -11.52
N GLN A 76 -12.66 -12.66 -11.26
CA GLN A 76 -12.46 -11.25 -10.90
C GLN A 76 -12.58 -11.08 -9.40
N VAL A 77 -12.09 -9.97 -8.88
CA VAL A 77 -12.39 -9.54 -7.51
C VAL A 77 -13.83 -9.07 -7.43
N ASP A 78 -14.53 -9.50 -6.40
CA ASP A 78 -15.96 -9.24 -6.25
C ASP A 78 -16.27 -7.77 -5.87
N PRO A 79 -17.44 -7.23 -6.28
CA PRO A 79 -17.92 -5.94 -5.81
C PRO A 79 -18.14 -5.94 -4.27
N PRO A 80 -17.92 -4.83 -3.57
CA PRO A 80 -17.68 -3.47 -4.08
C PRO A 80 -16.21 -3.14 -4.41
N ILE A 81 -15.27 -4.04 -4.12
CA ILE A 81 -13.83 -3.83 -4.31
C ILE A 81 -13.47 -3.92 -5.78
N GLY A 82 -13.86 -5.00 -6.42
CA GLY A 82 -13.65 -5.25 -7.84
C GLY A 82 -14.88 -5.00 -8.72
N PRO A 83 -14.79 -5.34 -10.04
CA PRO A 83 -13.60 -5.79 -10.75
C PRO A 83 -12.54 -4.68 -10.86
N TYR A 84 -11.27 -5.05 -10.90
CA TYR A 84 -10.18 -4.08 -11.07
C TYR A 84 -10.00 -3.68 -12.54
N SER A 85 -9.37 -2.52 -12.72
CA SER A 85 -8.87 -2.07 -14.03
C SER A 85 -7.42 -1.63 -13.93
N GLY A 86 -6.65 -1.85 -15.01
CA GLY A 86 -5.20 -1.68 -14.97
C GLY A 86 -4.62 -0.87 -16.12
N ASP A 87 -3.32 -0.60 -16.04
CA ASP A 87 -2.44 -0.03 -17.06
C ASP A 87 -0.97 -0.30 -16.66
N PHE A 88 0.00 0.19 -17.45
CA PHE A 88 1.44 0.06 -17.22
C PHE A 88 2.06 1.40 -16.86
N ASN A 89 1.87 1.85 -15.62
CA ASN A 89 2.36 3.14 -15.14
C ASN A 89 2.93 3.13 -13.71
N ALA A 90 3.05 1.93 -13.11
CA ALA A 90 3.81 1.77 -11.88
C ALA A 90 5.32 1.85 -12.16
N ARG A 91 6.11 2.19 -11.15
CA ARG A 91 7.55 2.35 -11.29
C ARG A 91 8.28 2.17 -9.95
N VAL A 92 9.60 2.02 -10.04
CA VAL A 92 10.50 2.17 -8.90
C VAL A 92 11.40 3.37 -9.16
N VAL A 93 11.51 4.24 -8.18
CA VAL A 93 12.35 5.44 -8.26
C VAL A 93 13.42 5.43 -7.19
N ARG A 94 14.56 6.09 -7.50
CA ARG A 94 15.59 6.44 -6.53
C ARG A 94 15.46 7.91 -6.15
N VAL A 95 15.50 8.19 -4.85
CA VAL A 95 15.46 9.54 -4.30
C VAL A 95 16.88 10.06 -4.16
N GLY A 96 17.22 11.07 -4.91
CA GLY A 96 18.51 11.73 -4.90
C GLY A 96 18.55 12.96 -3.98
N ALA A 97 19.58 13.76 -4.13
CA ALA A 97 19.75 15.00 -3.38
C ALA A 97 18.56 15.95 -3.59
N GLN A 98 18.15 16.63 -2.53
CA GLN A 98 17.02 17.58 -2.54
C GLN A 98 15.67 16.95 -2.99
N GLY A 99 15.53 15.63 -2.85
CA GLY A 99 14.30 14.92 -3.20
C GLY A 99 14.09 14.66 -4.70
N ALA A 100 15.12 14.83 -5.53
CA ALA A 100 15.04 14.56 -6.97
C ALA A 100 14.73 13.07 -7.22
N LEU A 101 13.70 12.79 -8.01
CA LEU A 101 13.30 11.43 -8.36
C LEU A 101 13.99 11.00 -9.66
N THR A 102 14.63 9.84 -9.64
CA THR A 102 15.23 9.19 -10.81
C THR A 102 14.59 7.81 -10.98
N PRO A 103 13.85 7.56 -12.07
CA PRO A 103 13.32 6.23 -12.34
C PRO A 103 14.43 5.19 -12.49
N VAL A 104 14.23 4.01 -11.92
CA VAL A 104 15.11 2.84 -12.08
C VAL A 104 14.41 1.66 -12.74
N ALA A 105 13.09 1.63 -12.69
CA ALA A 105 12.22 0.76 -13.48
C ALA A 105 10.89 1.50 -13.73
N GLU A 106 10.37 1.42 -14.94
CA GLU A 106 9.13 2.10 -15.37
C GLU A 106 8.25 1.15 -16.20
N ASN A 107 7.04 1.59 -16.49
CA ASN A 107 6.06 0.84 -17.28
C ASN A 107 5.73 -0.52 -16.66
N LEU A 108 5.69 -0.56 -15.33
CA LEU A 108 5.31 -1.76 -14.58
C LEU A 108 3.78 -1.80 -14.41
N PRO A 109 3.20 -3.00 -14.21
CA PRO A 109 1.77 -3.17 -13.97
C PRO A 109 1.26 -2.30 -12.84
N SER A 110 0.10 -1.67 -13.04
CA SER A 110 -0.63 -0.88 -12.06
C SER A 110 -2.12 -1.16 -12.23
N SER A 111 -2.85 -1.34 -11.15
CA SER A 111 -4.29 -1.57 -11.15
C SER A 111 -4.97 -0.74 -10.09
N GLN A 112 -6.28 -0.61 -10.20
CA GLN A 112 -7.11 0.09 -9.22
C GLN A 112 -8.43 -0.62 -8.99
N THR A 113 -8.93 -0.50 -7.76
CA THR A 113 -10.27 -0.95 -7.39
C THR A 113 -11.34 -0.15 -8.12
N GLN A 114 -12.59 -0.64 -8.07
CA GLN A 114 -13.76 0.18 -8.37
C GLN A 114 -13.71 1.49 -7.55
N PRO A 115 -14.31 2.58 -8.07
CA PRO A 115 -14.33 3.86 -7.38
C PRO A 115 -15.21 3.77 -6.12
N LEU A 116 -14.71 3.13 -5.08
CA LEU A 116 -15.10 3.32 -3.69
C LEU A 116 -14.96 4.81 -3.36
N PRO A 117 -15.14 5.27 -2.11
CA PRO A 117 -14.91 6.68 -1.79
C PRO A 117 -13.61 7.24 -2.38
N VAL A 118 -12.58 6.40 -2.50
CA VAL A 118 -11.33 6.62 -3.24
C VAL A 118 -10.77 5.29 -3.75
N PRO A 119 -10.34 5.18 -5.01
CA PRO A 119 -9.77 3.94 -5.52
C PRO A 119 -8.46 3.60 -4.80
N LEU A 120 -8.30 2.33 -4.47
CA LEU A 120 -7.03 1.79 -4.03
C LEU A 120 -6.21 1.42 -5.26
N VAL A 121 -4.96 1.84 -5.32
CA VAL A 121 -4.07 1.59 -6.45
C VAL A 121 -2.99 0.62 -6.02
N SER A 122 -2.84 -0.48 -6.74
CA SER A 122 -1.78 -1.47 -6.58
C SER A 122 -0.83 -1.42 -7.77
N GLY A 123 0.44 -1.76 -7.56
CA GLY A 123 1.45 -1.72 -8.61
C GLY A 123 2.74 -2.38 -8.14
N VAL A 124 3.82 -1.63 -7.89
CA VAL A 124 4.95 -2.17 -7.17
C VAL A 124 4.68 -2.00 -5.67
N GLY A 125 4.50 -3.12 -4.96
CA GLY A 125 4.17 -3.13 -3.53
C GLY A 125 5.39 -2.80 -2.64
N ASP A 126 6.55 -3.39 -2.91
CA ASP A 126 7.77 -3.14 -2.13
C ASP A 126 9.03 -3.36 -2.97
N VAL A 127 10.18 -2.98 -2.41
CA VAL A 127 11.51 -3.22 -2.95
C VAL A 127 12.41 -3.84 -1.89
N ALA A 128 13.39 -4.65 -2.31
CA ALA A 128 14.39 -5.22 -1.41
C ALA A 128 15.73 -5.37 -2.14
N PHE A 129 16.82 -5.48 -1.37
CA PHE A 129 18.16 -5.73 -1.90
C PHE A 129 18.73 -7.05 -1.37
N ILE A 130 19.28 -7.87 -2.27
CA ILE A 130 20.19 -8.96 -1.94
C ILE A 130 21.57 -8.57 -2.46
N GLY A 131 22.49 -8.27 -1.57
CA GLY A 131 23.76 -7.66 -1.98
C GLY A 131 23.52 -6.34 -2.71
N ASN A 132 23.99 -6.24 -3.95
CA ASN A 132 23.81 -5.07 -4.82
C ASN A 132 22.63 -5.22 -5.81
N THR A 133 21.91 -6.31 -5.77
CA THR A 133 20.79 -6.58 -6.68
C THR A 133 19.49 -6.06 -6.10
N LEU A 134 18.81 -5.20 -6.85
CA LEU A 134 17.49 -4.67 -6.52
C LEU A 134 16.40 -5.60 -7.03
N TYR A 135 15.43 -5.88 -6.18
CA TYR A 135 14.20 -6.63 -6.48
C TYR A 135 12.98 -5.75 -6.21
N GLY A 136 11.94 -5.93 -7.02
CA GLY A 136 10.63 -5.32 -6.85
C GLY A 136 9.57 -6.40 -6.65
N LEU A 137 8.57 -6.11 -5.82
CA LEU A 137 7.42 -6.96 -5.57
C LEU A 137 6.23 -6.39 -6.34
N LEU A 138 5.77 -7.08 -7.39
CA LEU A 138 4.58 -6.68 -8.15
C LEU A 138 3.32 -7.09 -7.40
N ALA A 139 2.35 -6.20 -7.41
CA ALA A 139 1.07 -6.34 -6.72
C ALA A 139 -0.11 -5.79 -7.55
N GLY A 140 0.11 -5.32 -8.77
CA GLY A 140 -0.90 -4.73 -9.64
C GLY A 140 -1.02 -5.43 -11.00
N ALA A 141 -0.48 -6.64 -11.11
CA ALA A 141 -0.49 -7.46 -12.33
C ALA A 141 -1.54 -8.59 -12.23
N GLY A 142 -1.83 -9.21 -13.36
CA GLY A 142 -2.70 -10.35 -13.43
C GLY A 142 -4.03 -10.09 -14.13
N CYS A 143 -4.70 -11.18 -14.47
CA CYS A 143 -5.98 -11.10 -15.17
C CYS A 143 -7.05 -10.44 -14.28
N SER A 144 -7.11 -10.73 -12.98
CA SER A 144 -8.06 -10.08 -12.05
C SER A 144 -7.76 -8.60 -11.84
N HIS A 145 -6.56 -8.15 -12.17
CA HIS A 145 -6.15 -6.74 -12.13
C HIS A 145 -6.35 -5.98 -13.46
N GLY A 146 -7.03 -6.61 -14.45
CA GLY A 146 -7.28 -6.00 -15.76
C GLY A 146 -6.12 -6.12 -16.76
N LEU A 147 -5.08 -6.89 -16.46
CA LEU A 147 -3.84 -6.99 -17.24
C LEU A 147 -3.54 -8.44 -17.62
N ALA A 148 -4.26 -8.98 -18.62
CA ALA A 148 -4.06 -10.34 -19.09
C ALA A 148 -2.64 -10.58 -19.59
N GLY A 149 -2.07 -11.75 -19.24
CA GLY A 149 -0.72 -12.14 -19.62
C GLY A 149 0.38 -11.47 -18.81
N THR A 150 0.03 -10.92 -17.66
CA THR A 150 0.96 -10.45 -16.64
C THR A 150 0.68 -11.16 -15.31
N GLU A 151 1.68 -11.24 -14.43
CA GLU A 151 1.60 -11.95 -13.16
C GLU A 151 2.15 -11.07 -12.02
N ASN A 152 1.52 -11.14 -10.86
CA ASN A 152 2.12 -10.63 -9.63
C ASN A 152 3.28 -11.53 -9.22
N GLY A 153 4.33 -10.94 -8.69
CA GLY A 153 5.51 -11.71 -8.33
C GLY A 153 6.73 -10.86 -8.06
N VAL A 154 7.87 -11.51 -7.99
CA VAL A 154 9.14 -10.82 -7.76
C VAL A 154 9.86 -10.60 -9.08
N ILE A 155 10.19 -9.34 -9.34
CA ILE A 155 11.05 -8.94 -10.46
C ILE A 155 12.46 -8.62 -9.98
N ARG A 156 13.46 -9.00 -10.76
CA ARG A 156 14.83 -8.47 -10.65
C ARG A 156 14.94 -7.23 -11.52
N ILE A 157 15.45 -6.15 -10.94
CA ILE A 157 15.62 -4.86 -11.62
C ILE A 157 17.11 -4.70 -11.98
N ASN A 158 17.39 -4.66 -13.28
CA ASN A 158 18.74 -4.53 -13.82
C ASN A 158 18.86 -3.21 -14.60
N PRO A 159 20.07 -2.70 -14.84
CA PRO A 159 20.28 -1.65 -15.83
C PRO A 159 19.72 -2.11 -17.20
N GLY A 160 18.70 -1.41 -17.70
CA GLY A 160 18.10 -1.69 -19.02
C GLY A 160 16.87 -2.59 -19.02
N GLY A 161 16.34 -3.01 -17.85
CA GLY A 161 15.06 -3.72 -17.80
C GLY A 161 14.81 -4.55 -16.57
N THR A 162 13.67 -5.19 -16.55
CA THR A 162 13.23 -6.05 -15.46
C THR A 162 13.04 -7.50 -15.93
N THR A 163 13.16 -8.44 -15.01
CA THR A 163 12.91 -9.87 -15.27
C THR A 163 12.07 -10.42 -14.14
N LEU A 164 10.91 -10.99 -14.42
CA LEU A 164 10.13 -11.76 -13.47
C LEU A 164 10.94 -13.01 -13.09
N ILE A 165 11.28 -13.15 -11.81
CA ILE A 165 12.04 -14.31 -11.32
C ILE A 165 11.15 -15.32 -10.61
N ALA A 166 10.02 -14.88 -10.06
CA ALA A 166 9.06 -15.73 -9.35
C ALA A 166 7.63 -15.27 -9.65
N ASP A 167 6.82 -16.16 -10.19
CA ASP A 167 5.39 -15.96 -10.44
C ASP A 167 4.59 -16.36 -9.20
N LEU A 168 4.25 -15.38 -8.39
CA LEU A 168 3.50 -15.58 -7.16
C LEU A 168 2.01 -15.78 -7.43
N SER A 169 1.43 -15.19 -8.50
CA SER A 169 0.03 -15.42 -8.86
C SER A 169 -0.23 -16.90 -9.16
N THR A 170 0.61 -17.52 -10.01
CA THR A 170 0.49 -18.96 -10.29
C THR A 170 0.72 -19.80 -9.03
N PHE A 171 1.65 -19.40 -8.16
CA PHE A 171 1.94 -20.13 -6.93
C PHE A 171 0.74 -20.16 -5.99
N ILE A 172 0.13 -19.01 -5.66
CA ILE A 172 -1.02 -18.96 -4.73
C ILE A 172 -2.25 -19.66 -5.30
N GLN A 173 -2.50 -19.57 -6.61
CA GLN A 173 -3.58 -20.30 -7.27
C GLN A 173 -3.40 -21.83 -7.23
N ALA A 174 -2.17 -22.31 -7.35
CA ALA A 174 -1.83 -23.74 -7.26
C ALA A 174 -1.77 -24.26 -5.83
N ASN A 175 -1.60 -23.39 -4.86
CA ASN A 175 -1.41 -23.72 -3.44
C ASN A 175 -2.37 -22.88 -2.58
N PRO A 176 -3.69 -23.11 -2.63
CA PRO A 176 -4.64 -22.32 -1.86
C PRO A 176 -4.35 -22.41 -0.36
N VAL A 177 -4.71 -21.36 0.38
CA VAL A 177 -4.66 -21.32 1.84
C VAL A 177 -5.79 -22.14 2.45
N ALA A 178 -5.70 -22.47 3.74
CA ALA A 178 -6.69 -23.32 4.42
C ALA A 178 -8.08 -22.67 4.50
N ASN A 179 -8.15 -21.35 4.67
CA ASN A 179 -9.39 -20.61 4.78
C ASN A 179 -9.30 -19.37 3.90
N GLU A 180 -9.75 -19.51 2.63
CA GLU A 180 -9.87 -18.36 1.74
C GLU A 180 -10.93 -17.39 2.25
N GLU A 181 -10.60 -16.11 2.24
CA GLU A 181 -11.57 -15.05 2.49
C GLU A 181 -12.39 -14.77 1.22
N HIS A 182 -13.70 -14.58 1.37
CA HIS A 182 -14.58 -14.39 0.21
C HIS A 182 -14.87 -12.92 -0.07
N ASP A 183 -14.78 -12.06 0.94
CA ASP A 183 -15.22 -10.65 0.81
C ASP A 183 -14.20 -9.78 0.09
N ASP A 184 -12.90 -10.09 0.18
CA ASP A 184 -11.81 -9.38 -0.48
C ASP A 184 -10.80 -10.32 -1.17
N PHE A 185 -11.23 -11.50 -1.57
CA PHE A 185 -10.38 -12.47 -2.25
C PHE A 185 -9.84 -11.93 -3.57
N GLU A 186 -8.53 -11.92 -3.72
CA GLU A 186 -7.83 -11.48 -4.93
C GLU A 186 -7.15 -12.66 -5.64
N PRO A 187 -7.72 -13.13 -6.78
CA PRO A 187 -7.25 -14.35 -7.44
C PRO A 187 -5.78 -14.35 -7.85
N ASP A 188 -5.25 -13.19 -8.25
CA ASP A 188 -3.83 -13.02 -8.61
C ASP A 188 -2.97 -12.51 -7.43
N GLY A 189 -3.60 -12.29 -6.27
CA GLY A 189 -2.98 -11.74 -5.06
C GLY A 189 -2.64 -10.26 -5.17
N THR A 190 -2.41 -9.63 -4.01
CA THR A 190 -1.96 -8.23 -3.91
C THR A 190 -0.84 -8.13 -2.88
N PHE A 191 0.31 -8.68 -3.19
CA PHE A 191 1.47 -8.73 -2.30
C PHE A 191 1.87 -7.34 -1.81
N TYR A 192 2.06 -7.17 -0.50
CA TYR A 192 2.17 -5.85 0.08
C TYR A 192 3.60 -5.45 0.48
N SER A 193 4.31 -6.31 1.21
CA SER A 193 5.60 -5.98 1.80
C SER A 193 6.60 -7.12 1.65
N MET A 194 7.88 -6.78 1.51
CA MET A 194 8.96 -7.74 1.27
C MET A 194 10.21 -7.40 2.05
N VAL A 195 10.92 -8.43 2.54
CA VAL A 195 12.21 -8.28 3.21
C VAL A 195 13.22 -9.31 2.71
N ALA A 196 14.47 -8.89 2.54
CA ALA A 196 15.57 -9.80 2.23
C ALA A 196 16.21 -10.33 3.54
N VAL A 197 16.33 -11.65 3.65
CA VAL A 197 16.93 -12.32 4.82
C VAL A 197 17.83 -13.44 4.37
N ARG A 198 19.14 -13.35 4.69
CA ARG A 198 20.14 -14.40 4.42
C ARG A 198 20.23 -14.86 2.96
N GLY A 199 19.96 -13.95 2.03
CA GLY A 199 20.05 -14.21 0.60
C GLY A 199 18.75 -14.65 -0.06
N ASP A 200 17.67 -14.82 0.69
CA ASP A 200 16.32 -15.05 0.18
C ASP A 200 15.41 -13.84 0.42
N LEU A 201 14.31 -13.77 -0.32
CA LEU A 201 13.24 -12.78 -0.15
C LEU A 201 12.07 -13.43 0.58
N TYR A 202 11.37 -12.62 1.37
CA TYR A 202 10.16 -13.03 2.08
C TYR A 202 9.10 -11.97 1.88
N ALA A 203 7.94 -12.37 1.37
CA ALA A 203 6.82 -11.47 1.04
C ALA A 203 5.55 -11.88 1.76
N VAL A 204 4.75 -10.90 2.18
CA VAL A 204 3.42 -11.13 2.74
C VAL A 204 2.35 -10.83 1.70
N GLU A 205 1.35 -11.69 1.66
CA GLU A 205 0.16 -11.55 0.84
C GLU A 205 -1.06 -11.32 1.77
N PRO A 206 -1.72 -10.15 1.68
CA PRO A 206 -2.79 -9.74 2.60
C PRO A 206 -4.07 -10.57 2.51
N ASN A 207 -4.58 -10.78 1.30
CA ASN A 207 -5.93 -11.28 1.06
C ASN A 207 -6.04 -12.81 1.23
N HIS A 208 -4.98 -13.55 0.87
CA HIS A 208 -4.86 -14.98 1.19
C HIS A 208 -4.38 -15.20 2.62
N GLY A 209 -3.64 -14.25 3.18
CA GLY A 209 -3.13 -14.32 4.55
C GLY A 209 -1.93 -15.25 4.69
N GLU A 210 -0.84 -14.99 3.95
CA GLU A 210 0.33 -15.86 3.95
C GLU A 210 1.66 -15.10 3.97
N LEU A 211 2.72 -15.81 4.34
CA LEU A 211 4.12 -15.42 4.24
C LEU A 211 4.83 -16.42 3.36
N ASP A 212 5.37 -15.94 2.24
CA ASP A 212 6.11 -16.74 1.28
C ASP A 212 7.59 -16.41 1.29
N LYS A 213 8.40 -17.44 1.05
CA LYS A 213 9.83 -17.38 0.81
C LYS A 213 10.09 -17.51 -0.69
N ILE A 214 10.93 -16.66 -1.24
CA ILE A 214 11.33 -16.65 -2.64
C ILE A 214 12.86 -16.66 -2.73
N THR A 215 13.45 -17.63 -3.43
CA THR A 215 14.88 -17.64 -3.68
C THR A 215 15.24 -16.73 -4.87
N PRO A 216 16.49 -16.25 -5.01
CA PRO A 216 16.95 -15.49 -6.17
C PRO A 216 16.82 -16.24 -7.52
N ASP A 217 16.75 -17.58 -7.46
CA ASP A 217 16.56 -18.46 -8.62
C ASP A 217 15.07 -18.68 -8.95
N GLY A 218 14.15 -18.12 -8.14
CA GLY A 218 12.71 -18.14 -8.40
C GLY A 218 11.94 -19.29 -7.76
N GLU A 219 12.56 -20.10 -6.88
CA GLU A 219 11.81 -21.09 -6.12
C GLU A 219 10.95 -20.43 -5.04
N ILE A 220 9.68 -20.82 -4.96
CA ILE A 220 8.70 -20.28 -4.03
C ILE A 220 8.29 -21.36 -3.04
N SER A 221 8.15 -21.01 -1.77
CA SER A 221 7.61 -21.89 -0.74
C SER A 221 6.89 -21.09 0.35
N ARG A 222 5.70 -21.55 0.76
CA ARG A 222 4.96 -20.95 1.88
C ARG A 222 5.66 -21.24 3.19
N VAL A 223 5.92 -20.20 3.98
CA VAL A 223 6.47 -20.29 5.35
C VAL A 223 5.35 -20.42 6.36
N VAL A 224 4.28 -19.62 6.18
CA VAL A 224 3.10 -19.60 7.06
C VAL A 224 1.85 -19.34 6.25
N ASP A 225 0.82 -20.14 6.54
CA ASP A 225 -0.58 -19.84 6.24
C ASP A 225 -1.20 -19.25 7.51
N PHE A 226 -1.38 -17.93 7.56
CA PHE A 226 -2.01 -17.26 8.69
C PHE A 226 -3.49 -17.57 8.79
N SER A 227 -4.16 -17.84 7.65
CA SER A 227 -5.58 -18.14 7.58
C SER A 227 -5.92 -19.40 8.39
N ALA A 228 -5.02 -20.38 8.40
CA ALA A 228 -5.18 -21.63 9.15
C ALA A 228 -5.23 -21.44 10.67
N THR A 229 -4.55 -20.39 11.19
CA THR A 229 -4.40 -20.19 12.64
C THR A 229 -5.20 -19.00 13.16
N PHE A 230 -5.29 -17.94 12.38
CA PHE A 230 -5.83 -16.64 12.83
C PHE A 230 -7.08 -16.22 12.05
N GLY A 231 -7.49 -16.99 11.02
CA GLY A 231 -8.51 -16.53 10.07
C GLY A 231 -8.00 -15.36 9.21
N HIS A 232 -8.91 -14.52 8.76
CA HIS A 232 -8.58 -13.37 7.93
C HIS A 232 -7.98 -12.23 8.76
N VAL A 233 -6.66 -12.02 8.68
CA VAL A 233 -5.93 -11.02 9.49
C VAL A 233 -5.21 -9.96 8.67
N VAL A 234 -5.16 -10.10 7.35
CA VAL A 234 -4.61 -9.13 6.39
C VAL A 234 -3.16 -8.71 6.71
N PRO A 235 -2.15 -9.59 6.55
CA PRO A 235 -0.75 -9.26 6.83
C PRO A 235 -0.23 -8.22 5.81
N THR A 236 0.27 -7.09 6.29
CA THR A 236 0.68 -5.94 5.46
C THR A 236 2.10 -5.46 5.71
N ALA A 237 2.69 -5.77 6.84
CA ALA A 237 4.03 -5.29 7.19
C ALA A 237 4.91 -6.46 7.62
N ILE A 238 6.19 -6.43 7.23
CA ILE A 238 7.17 -7.42 7.66
C ILE A 238 8.50 -6.77 8.04
N ALA A 239 9.07 -7.20 9.15
CA ALA A 239 10.42 -6.89 9.56
C ALA A 239 11.12 -8.14 10.08
N TYR A 240 12.46 -8.19 10.04
CA TYR A 240 13.24 -9.32 10.53
C TYR A 240 14.27 -8.88 11.57
N ASN A 241 14.27 -9.58 12.71
CA ASN A 241 15.30 -9.49 13.73
C ASN A 241 15.45 -10.85 14.42
N GLY A 242 16.15 -11.78 13.77
CA GLY A 242 16.25 -13.17 14.20
C GLY A 242 14.97 -14.00 14.02
N ASN A 243 13.81 -13.35 14.04
CA ASN A 243 12.50 -13.86 13.66
C ASN A 243 11.82 -12.81 12.78
N PHE A 244 10.79 -13.21 12.05
CA PHE A 244 9.92 -12.26 11.37
C PHE A 244 8.92 -11.66 12.37
N TYR A 245 8.59 -10.40 12.17
CA TYR A 245 7.52 -9.68 12.84
C TYR A 245 6.58 -9.19 11.77
N VAL A 246 5.41 -9.79 11.71
CA VAL A 246 4.38 -9.50 10.71
C VAL A 246 3.30 -8.66 11.35
N GLY A 247 3.05 -7.50 10.80
CA GLY A 247 1.96 -6.60 11.21
C GLY A 247 0.75 -6.82 10.32
N THR A 248 -0.44 -6.79 10.92
CA THR A 248 -1.70 -6.99 10.21
C THR A 248 -2.52 -5.71 10.15
N LEU A 249 -3.28 -5.56 9.07
CA LEU A 249 -4.23 -4.48 8.91
C LEU A 249 -5.45 -4.66 9.84
N GLY A 250 -5.82 -5.91 10.09
CA GLY A 250 -7.13 -6.27 10.63
C GLY A 250 -8.21 -6.23 9.56
N THR A 251 -9.41 -6.62 9.90
CA THR A 251 -10.55 -6.70 8.99
C THR A 251 -11.50 -5.51 9.13
N PHE A 252 -12.26 -5.20 8.08
CA PHE A 252 -13.21 -4.10 8.06
C PHE A 252 -14.34 -4.26 9.08
N ASP A 253 -14.73 -5.49 9.39
CA ASP A 253 -15.81 -5.85 10.33
C ASP A 253 -15.38 -5.77 11.80
N ASN A 254 -14.08 -5.84 12.11
CA ASN A 254 -13.56 -5.77 13.48
C ASN A 254 -12.82 -4.46 13.82
N ASN A 255 -13.16 -3.36 13.16
CA ASN A 255 -12.58 -2.04 13.38
C ASN A 255 -11.06 -1.98 13.14
N PHE A 256 -10.55 -2.74 12.17
CA PHE A 256 -9.12 -2.77 11.85
C PHE A 256 -8.22 -3.05 13.06
N ASN A 257 -8.57 -4.07 13.82
CA ASN A 257 -7.83 -4.47 15.01
C ASN A 257 -6.54 -5.20 14.64
N GLY A 258 -5.49 -4.43 14.35
CA GLY A 258 -4.18 -4.93 13.96
C GLY A 258 -3.43 -5.59 15.11
N MET A 259 -2.59 -6.57 14.76
CA MET A 259 -1.69 -7.26 15.68
C MET A 259 -0.31 -7.44 15.08
N ILE A 260 0.69 -7.68 15.93
CA ILE A 260 2.02 -8.12 15.51
C ILE A 260 2.17 -9.60 15.83
N ILE A 261 2.39 -10.39 14.79
CA ILE A 261 2.65 -11.82 14.88
C ILE A 261 4.15 -12.05 14.69
N LYS A 262 4.79 -12.64 15.69
CA LYS A 262 6.15 -13.14 15.58
C LYS A 262 6.12 -14.51 14.91
N VAL A 263 6.95 -14.68 13.87
CA VAL A 263 7.10 -15.92 13.11
C VAL A 263 8.55 -16.36 13.17
N THR A 264 8.78 -17.59 13.60
CA THR A 264 10.13 -18.18 13.54
C THR A 264 10.51 -18.52 12.08
N PRO A 265 11.80 -18.66 11.73
CA PRO A 265 12.19 -19.14 10.41
C PRO A 265 11.62 -20.50 10.01
N SER A 266 11.15 -21.30 10.98
CA SER A 266 10.47 -22.59 10.78
C SER A 266 8.94 -22.47 10.70
N GLY A 267 8.37 -21.25 10.66
CA GLY A 267 6.93 -21.02 10.50
C GLY A 267 6.10 -21.07 11.79
N GLN A 268 6.72 -21.22 12.98
CA GLN A 268 5.95 -21.16 14.24
C GLN A 268 5.51 -19.73 14.54
N THR A 269 4.25 -19.53 14.90
CA THR A 269 3.64 -18.22 15.10
C THR A 269 3.29 -17.93 16.55
N ARG A 270 3.36 -16.66 16.95
CA ARG A 270 2.88 -16.18 18.25
C ARG A 270 2.51 -14.70 18.16
N VAL A 271 1.31 -14.32 18.59
CA VAL A 271 0.94 -12.91 18.78
C VAL A 271 1.82 -12.30 19.88
N VAL A 272 2.48 -11.20 19.58
CA VAL A 272 3.35 -10.48 20.53
C VAL A 272 2.77 -9.14 20.94
N LEU A 273 1.88 -8.57 20.13
CA LEU A 273 1.16 -7.33 20.46
C LEU A 273 -0.18 -7.34 19.73
N SER A 274 -1.23 -6.83 20.35
CA SER A 274 -2.57 -6.66 19.77
C SER A 274 -3.19 -5.33 20.22
N GLY A 275 -4.36 -4.98 19.65
CA GLY A 275 -5.05 -3.74 19.98
C GLY A 275 -4.42 -2.51 19.30
N LEU A 276 -3.64 -2.72 18.24
CA LEU A 276 -3.19 -1.69 17.31
C LEU A 276 -4.27 -1.48 16.24
N SER A 277 -4.15 -0.37 15.50
CA SER A 277 -4.98 -0.17 14.31
C SER A 277 -4.30 -0.77 13.08
N SER A 278 -4.77 -0.42 11.89
CA SER A 278 -4.23 -0.86 10.60
C SER A 278 -2.71 -0.67 10.51
N ILE A 279 -1.94 -1.74 10.71
CA ILE A 279 -0.47 -1.69 10.67
C ILE A 279 -0.02 -1.72 9.21
N LEU A 280 0.82 -0.76 8.82
CA LEU A 280 1.32 -0.59 7.45
C LEU A 280 2.84 -0.57 7.35
N GLY A 281 3.53 -0.65 8.48
CA GLY A 281 4.98 -0.73 8.51
C GLY A 281 5.51 -1.11 9.86
N ILE A 282 6.57 -1.89 9.88
CA ILE A 282 7.33 -2.26 11.08
C ILE A 282 8.81 -2.01 10.84
N ALA A 283 9.48 -1.37 11.79
CA ALA A 283 10.93 -1.28 11.85
C ALA A 283 11.42 -1.67 13.23
N ILE A 284 12.58 -2.29 13.31
CA ILE A 284 13.15 -2.75 14.59
C ILE A 284 14.54 -2.15 14.76
N ARG A 285 14.76 -1.49 15.89
CA ARG A 285 16.06 -0.92 16.26
C ARG A 285 16.30 -1.04 17.75
N GLU A 286 17.47 -1.55 18.13
CA GLU A 286 17.91 -1.64 19.53
C GLU A 286 16.87 -2.30 20.44
N GLY A 287 16.23 -3.39 19.97
CA GLY A 287 15.19 -4.12 20.70
C GLY A 287 13.85 -3.41 20.82
N LYS A 288 13.68 -2.22 20.20
CA LYS A 288 12.42 -1.49 20.13
C LYS A 288 11.74 -1.76 18.81
N ILE A 289 10.43 -1.90 18.83
CA ILE A 289 9.60 -2.06 17.63
C ILE A 289 8.94 -0.71 17.33
N TYR A 290 9.14 -0.20 16.12
CA TYR A 290 8.42 0.97 15.61
C TYR A 290 7.31 0.47 14.69
N VAL A 291 6.11 1.01 14.86
CA VAL A 291 4.90 0.61 14.14
C VAL A 291 4.31 1.81 13.45
N LEU A 292 4.14 1.72 12.15
CA LEU A 292 3.35 2.66 11.36
C LEU A 292 1.92 2.14 11.30
N GLU A 293 0.95 2.95 11.69
CA GLU A 293 -0.46 2.58 11.64
C GLU A 293 -1.36 3.74 11.20
N ASN A 294 -2.55 3.40 10.68
CA ASN A 294 -3.66 4.31 10.49
C ASN A 294 -4.71 4.07 11.59
N GLN A 295 -5.08 5.11 12.34
CA GLN A 295 -6.18 5.01 13.30
C GLN A 295 -7.53 5.18 12.61
N GLY A 296 -8.54 4.41 13.04
CA GLY A 296 -9.93 4.59 12.63
C GLY A 296 -10.24 4.09 11.22
N GLY A 297 -9.37 3.27 10.63
CA GLY A 297 -9.63 2.61 9.36
C GLY A 297 -9.62 3.55 8.15
N PHE A 298 -10.19 3.09 7.06
CA PHE A 298 -10.30 3.81 5.78
C PHE A 298 -11.67 4.51 5.67
N PRO A 299 -11.74 5.76 5.20
CA PRO A 299 -10.69 6.70 4.77
C PRO A 299 -10.36 7.80 5.81
N ALA A 300 -9.95 7.43 7.02
CA ALA A 300 -9.69 8.41 8.08
C ALA A 300 -8.49 9.31 7.73
N LEU A 301 -8.76 10.58 7.47
CA LEU A 301 -7.75 11.58 7.17
C LEU A 301 -6.93 11.93 8.42
N CYS A 302 -5.64 12.24 8.26
CA CYS A 302 -4.71 12.65 9.33
C CYS A 302 -4.54 11.63 10.46
N SER A 303 -4.92 10.39 10.25
CA SER A 303 -4.92 9.35 11.28
C SER A 303 -3.63 8.54 11.33
N GLY A 304 -2.74 8.74 10.37
CA GLY A 304 -1.46 8.05 10.33
C GLY A 304 -0.53 8.50 11.45
N ARG A 305 0.06 7.54 12.15
CA ARG A 305 1.01 7.79 13.24
C ARG A 305 2.09 6.71 13.32
N VAL A 306 3.19 7.05 13.97
CA VAL A 306 4.24 6.10 14.32
C VAL A 306 4.28 5.93 15.84
N LEU A 307 4.23 4.67 16.25
CA LEU A 307 4.38 4.25 17.63
C LEU A 307 5.76 3.63 17.85
N ARG A 308 6.27 3.72 19.07
CA ARG A 308 7.41 2.95 19.57
C ARG A 308 6.94 2.03 20.68
N VAL A 309 7.13 0.74 20.49
CA VAL A 309 6.86 -0.29 21.50
C VAL A 309 8.18 -0.72 22.13
N SER A 310 8.25 -0.67 23.44
CA SER A 310 9.40 -1.13 24.21
C SER A 310 8.92 -2.01 25.37
N HIS A 311 9.66 -3.08 25.64
CA HIS A 311 9.37 -3.97 26.76
C HIS A 311 10.06 -3.45 28.04
N SER A 312 9.30 -3.32 29.12
CA SER A 312 9.82 -2.98 30.44
C SER A 312 9.26 -3.95 31.46
N GLY A 313 10.02 -4.98 31.80
CA GLY A 313 9.52 -6.08 32.64
C GLY A 313 8.41 -6.87 31.93
N ASN A 314 7.23 -6.98 32.56
CA ASN A 314 6.06 -7.68 32.00
C ASN A 314 5.08 -6.75 31.27
N LEU A 315 5.43 -5.48 31.09
CA LEU A 315 4.53 -4.47 30.49
C LEU A 315 5.15 -3.92 29.22
N ASP A 316 4.32 -3.78 28.19
CA ASP A 316 4.65 -3.07 27.00
C ASP A 316 4.38 -1.58 27.20
N LYS A 317 5.42 -0.75 26.97
CA LYS A 317 5.27 0.68 26.94
C LYS A 317 5.13 1.12 25.48
N ILE A 318 4.05 1.83 25.18
CA ILE A 318 3.77 2.39 23.85
C ILE A 318 3.87 3.92 23.93
N ASP A 319 4.83 4.47 23.16
CA ASP A 319 5.01 5.91 23.01
C ASP A 319 4.59 6.33 21.60
N VAL A 320 3.86 7.44 21.46
CA VAL A 320 3.58 8.05 20.15
C VAL A 320 4.80 8.88 19.74
N ILE A 321 5.39 8.53 18.59
CA ILE A 321 6.62 9.16 18.07
C ILE A 321 6.32 10.26 17.06
N ALA A 322 5.34 10.03 16.17
CA ALA A 322 4.92 11.01 15.17
C ALA A 322 3.44 10.84 14.88
N THR A 323 2.77 11.94 14.50
CA THR A 323 1.34 12.00 14.16
C THR A 323 1.12 12.88 12.93
N GLY A 324 -0.13 12.92 12.43
CA GLY A 324 -0.54 13.79 11.34
C GLY A 324 -0.07 13.30 9.96
N LEU A 325 0.30 12.02 9.84
CA LEU A 325 0.58 11.40 8.55
C LEU A 325 -0.74 11.15 7.81
N GLN A 326 -0.67 11.19 6.48
CA GLN A 326 -1.84 11.09 5.63
C GLN A 326 -1.75 9.84 4.76
N HIS A 327 -2.64 8.87 5.00
CA HIS A 327 -2.65 7.57 4.32
C HIS A 327 -1.23 7.03 4.06
N PRO A 328 -0.40 6.87 5.12
CA PRO A 328 0.93 6.30 4.96
C PRO A 328 0.80 4.82 4.60
N THR A 329 1.78 4.29 3.86
CA THR A 329 1.71 2.93 3.30
C THR A 329 2.88 2.04 3.64
N ALA A 330 4.02 2.61 3.98
CA ALA A 330 5.21 1.84 4.37
C ALA A 330 6.19 2.66 5.18
N MET A 331 7.08 1.97 5.89
CA MET A 331 8.12 2.57 6.72
C MET A 331 9.42 1.77 6.67
N THR A 332 10.54 2.45 6.64
CA THR A 332 11.88 1.85 6.76
C THR A 332 12.76 2.64 7.71
N LEU A 333 13.78 1.98 8.25
CA LEU A 333 14.85 2.62 9.03
C LEU A 333 15.96 3.09 8.10
N GLY A 334 16.36 4.35 8.23
CA GLY A 334 17.48 4.92 7.48
C GLY A 334 18.84 4.63 8.10
N PRO A 335 19.93 4.76 7.32
CA PRO A 335 21.30 4.60 7.80
C PRO A 335 21.68 5.67 8.84
N ASP A 336 20.97 6.80 8.87
CA ASP A 336 21.10 7.86 9.86
C ASP A 336 20.34 7.57 11.18
N GLY A 337 19.69 6.41 11.26
CA GLY A 337 18.92 5.97 12.42
C GLY A 337 17.53 6.60 12.54
N ASN A 338 17.09 7.38 11.57
CA ASN A 338 15.74 7.95 11.50
C ASN A 338 14.79 7.03 10.73
N LEU A 339 13.47 7.27 10.88
CA LEU A 339 12.47 6.54 10.11
C LEU A 339 12.10 7.32 8.84
N TYR A 340 11.82 6.57 7.78
CA TYR A 340 11.35 7.10 6.50
C TYR A 340 10.02 6.44 6.16
N VAL A 341 9.03 7.25 5.77
CA VAL A 341 7.66 6.81 5.57
C VAL A 341 7.16 7.28 4.21
N SER A 342 6.55 6.38 3.46
CA SER A 342 5.74 6.69 2.29
C SER A 342 4.41 7.28 2.76
N ASN A 343 4.17 8.55 2.44
CA ASN A 343 3.02 9.34 2.87
C ASN A 343 2.21 9.77 1.65
N PHE A 344 0.89 9.99 1.78
CA PHE A 344 -0.03 10.17 0.67
C PHE A 344 0.02 8.98 -0.30
N GLY A 345 -0.07 7.77 0.25
CA GLY A 345 0.15 6.52 -0.49
C GLY A 345 -1.05 6.03 -1.28
N TYR A 346 -2.26 6.58 -1.09
CA TYR A 346 -3.45 6.26 -1.87
C TYR A 346 -4.54 7.32 -1.71
N GLY A 347 -5.40 7.44 -2.75
CA GLY A 347 -6.55 8.34 -2.72
C GLY A 347 -6.23 9.80 -2.99
N PHE A 348 -5.06 10.10 -3.53
CA PHE A 348 -4.62 11.45 -3.85
C PHE A 348 -4.34 11.63 -5.35
N PRO A 349 -4.37 12.88 -5.85
CA PRO A 349 -4.03 13.17 -7.25
C PRO A 349 -2.61 12.72 -7.60
N GLN A 350 -2.38 12.54 -8.90
CA GLN A 350 -1.06 12.25 -9.45
C GLN A 350 -0.01 13.21 -8.91
N GLY A 351 1.13 12.68 -8.48
CA GLY A 351 2.26 13.44 -7.97
C GLY A 351 2.09 13.99 -6.54
N ALA A 352 0.99 13.67 -5.85
CA ALA A 352 0.77 14.13 -4.47
C ALA A 352 1.59 13.33 -3.43
N GLY A 353 2.02 12.13 -3.77
CA GLY A 353 2.76 11.23 -2.88
C GLY A 353 4.09 11.83 -2.42
N GLN A 354 4.47 11.47 -1.20
CA GLN A 354 5.65 12.00 -0.51
C GLN A 354 6.45 10.91 0.17
N VAL A 355 7.74 11.17 0.39
CA VAL A 355 8.49 10.51 1.45
C VAL A 355 8.76 11.53 2.54
N VAL A 356 8.48 11.15 3.78
CA VAL A 356 8.82 11.94 4.96
C VAL A 356 9.87 11.23 5.81
N ARG A 357 10.75 12.01 6.45
CA ARG A 357 11.69 11.55 7.48
C ARG A 357 11.14 11.93 8.84
N ILE A 358 11.23 11.01 9.79
CA ILE A 358 10.83 11.19 11.20
C ILE A 358 12.08 11.08 12.04
N ASN A 359 12.48 12.18 12.68
CA ASN A 359 13.63 12.21 13.58
C ASN A 359 13.26 11.50 14.89
N LEU A 360 14.12 10.51 15.31
CA LEU A 360 13.96 9.72 16.52
C LEU A 360 14.73 10.31 17.69
#